data_db1e7e83820e242598dbc004b62c0e2f
#
_entry.id   db1e7e83820e242598dbc004b62c0e2f
#
_cell.length_a   1.000
_cell.length_b   1.000
_cell.length_c   1.000
_cell.angle_alpha   90.00
_cell.angle_beta   90.00
_cell.angle_gamma   90.00
#
_symmetry.space_group_name_H-M   'P 1'
#
loop_
_entity.id
_entity.type
_entity.pdbx_description
1 polymer ?
#
loop_
_entity_poly.entity_id
_entity_poly.type
_entity_poly.pdbx_seq_one_letter_code
_entity_poly.pdbx_strand_id
1 'polypeptide(L)'
;STQNGSIGGYIISGVATLLLIFLLVGSEWYTLNVAREETPDFQSVFDGITKMPIKVLLITIIRSIMCYVFAIFLIVPIIFPIYWFRPVFYIAKDKQGMSFIKVMAESIKLMKGNKMAWFKLDLSFIGWYILNTVTLGFAGFYSLPIMKTTYAEFYDFIKGKNEMF
;
A
#
# COMPACT_ATOMS: atom_id res chain seq x y z
N SER A 1 38.45 15.66 -3.41
CA SER A 1 38.11 14.21 -3.35
C SER A 1 36.85 13.91 -2.53
N THR A 2 36.19 14.90 -1.92
CA THR A 2 34.99 14.72 -1.07
C THR A 2 33.65 14.72 -1.85
N GLN A 3 33.62 15.20 -3.09
CA GLN A 3 32.40 15.24 -3.90
C GLN A 3 31.96 13.86 -4.46
N ASN A 4 32.90 12.98 -4.78
CA ASN A 4 32.55 11.66 -5.32
C ASN A 4 31.89 10.72 -4.29
N GLY A 5 32.21 10.90 -3.01
CA GLY A 5 31.59 10.14 -1.93
C GLY A 5 30.09 10.49 -1.72
N SER A 6 29.70 11.74 -1.96
CA SER A 6 28.32 12.18 -1.82
C SER A 6 27.42 11.67 -2.96
N ILE A 7 27.90 11.68 -4.20
CA ILE A 7 27.15 11.18 -5.37
C ILE A 7 26.90 9.68 -5.25
N GLY A 8 27.93 8.90 -4.88
CA GLY A 8 27.78 7.48 -4.62
C GLY A 8 26.76 7.18 -3.52
N GLY A 9 26.77 7.96 -2.44
CA GLY A 9 25.79 7.87 -1.37
C GLY A 9 24.36 8.13 -1.83
N TYR A 10 24.14 9.14 -2.67
CA TYR A 10 22.80 9.43 -3.23
C TYR A 10 22.32 8.33 -4.17
N ILE A 11 23.19 7.76 -4.99
CA ILE A 11 22.83 6.64 -5.88
C ILE A 11 22.45 5.42 -5.06
N ILE A 12 23.24 5.05 -4.05
CA ILE A 12 22.97 3.90 -3.18
C ILE A 12 21.64 4.10 -2.44
N SER A 13 21.42 5.29 -1.87
CA SER A 13 20.17 5.58 -1.18
C SER A 13 18.96 5.56 -2.11
N GLY A 14 19.11 6.05 -3.34
CA GLY A 14 18.07 6.01 -4.37
C GLY A 14 17.70 4.57 -4.76
N VAL A 15 18.69 3.72 -5.00
CA VAL A 15 18.48 2.30 -5.31
C VAL A 15 17.83 1.58 -4.11
N ALA A 16 18.30 1.82 -2.89
CA ALA A 16 17.71 1.24 -1.69
C ALA A 16 16.24 1.67 -1.50
N THR A 17 15.93 2.93 -1.76
CA THR A 17 14.56 3.45 -1.68
C THR A 17 13.65 2.79 -2.72
N LEU A 18 14.11 2.63 -3.95
CA LEU A 18 13.36 1.93 -5.01
C LEU A 18 13.08 0.48 -4.63
N LEU A 19 14.09 -0.24 -4.13
CA LEU A 19 13.92 -1.62 -3.67
C LEU A 19 12.89 -1.71 -2.53
N LEU A 20 12.95 -0.79 -1.56
CA LEU A 20 11.98 -0.74 -0.47
C LEU A 20 10.54 -0.51 -0.97
N ILE A 21 10.34 0.39 -1.94
CA ILE A 21 9.02 0.63 -2.54
C ILE A 21 8.47 -0.66 -3.14
N PHE A 22 9.26 -1.37 -3.93
CA PHE A 22 8.83 -2.61 -4.57
C PHE A 22 8.56 -3.73 -3.55
N LEU A 23 9.36 -3.86 -2.52
CA LEU A 23 9.15 -4.83 -1.45
C LEU A 23 7.86 -4.53 -0.66
N LEU A 24 7.58 -3.26 -0.38
CA LEU A 24 6.34 -2.86 0.29
C LEU A 24 5.11 -3.21 -0.55
N VAL A 25 5.12 -2.89 -1.85
CA VAL A 25 4.02 -3.25 -2.74
C VAL A 25 3.89 -4.77 -2.89
N GLY A 26 5.01 -5.47 -3.05
CA GLY A 26 5.03 -6.93 -3.12
C GLY A 26 4.46 -7.59 -1.85
N SER A 27 4.74 -7.02 -0.68
CA SER A 27 4.16 -7.52 0.57
C SER A 27 2.63 -7.34 0.64
N GLU A 28 2.08 -6.27 0.05
CA GLU A 28 0.62 -6.09 -0.08
C GLU A 28 0.00 -7.15 -0.99
N TRP A 29 0.67 -7.48 -2.09
CA TRP A 29 0.21 -8.52 -3.02
C TRP A 29 0.29 -9.92 -2.43
N TYR A 30 1.38 -10.21 -1.70
CA TYR A 30 1.52 -11.47 -0.97
C TYR A 30 0.38 -11.66 0.03
N THR A 31 0.07 -10.65 0.84
CA THR A 31 -1.02 -10.73 1.83
C THR A 31 -2.39 -10.87 1.17
N LEU A 32 -2.60 -10.29 -0.01
CA LEU A 32 -3.82 -10.50 -0.78
C LEU A 32 -3.96 -11.96 -1.25
N ASN A 33 -2.87 -12.59 -1.70
CA ASN A 33 -2.90 -14.01 -2.06
C ASN A 33 -3.21 -14.91 -0.87
N VAL A 34 -2.59 -14.62 0.29
CA VAL A 34 -2.87 -15.35 1.54
C VAL A 34 -4.35 -15.23 1.93
N ALA A 35 -4.92 -14.01 1.85
CA ALA A 35 -6.32 -13.77 2.19
C ALA A 35 -7.32 -14.46 1.24
N ARG A 36 -6.89 -14.78 0.02
CA ARG A 36 -7.70 -15.49 -0.98
C ARG A 36 -7.51 -17.01 -0.95
N GLU A 37 -6.81 -17.52 0.06
CA GLU A 37 -6.47 -18.95 0.18
C GLU A 37 -5.70 -19.52 -1.04
N GLU A 38 -5.14 -18.63 -1.88
CA GLU A 38 -4.21 -19.02 -2.92
C GLU A 38 -2.92 -19.49 -2.26
N THR A 39 -2.28 -20.55 -2.77
CA THR A 39 -0.98 -21.01 -2.24
C THR A 39 0.03 -19.87 -2.34
N PRO A 40 0.44 -19.26 -1.22
CA PRO A 40 1.28 -18.08 -1.25
C PRO A 40 2.68 -18.49 -1.73
N ASP A 41 3.02 -18.15 -2.98
CA ASP A 41 4.38 -18.25 -3.46
C ASP A 41 5.15 -16.99 -3.00
N PHE A 42 6.28 -17.21 -2.32
CA PHE A 42 7.17 -16.13 -1.91
C PHE A 42 7.63 -15.28 -3.11
N GLN A 43 7.65 -15.84 -4.31
CA GLN A 43 7.96 -15.12 -5.55
C GLN A 43 6.97 -13.99 -5.84
N SER A 44 5.73 -14.07 -5.34
CA SER A 44 4.72 -13.03 -5.54
C SER A 44 5.10 -11.68 -4.91
N VAL A 45 6.02 -11.65 -3.95
CA VAL A 45 6.58 -10.41 -3.38
C VAL A 45 7.36 -9.63 -4.44
N PHE A 46 7.96 -10.30 -5.40
CA PHE A 46 8.74 -9.69 -6.47
C PHE A 46 7.93 -9.38 -7.74
N ASP A 47 6.66 -9.74 -7.78
CA ASP A 47 5.78 -9.52 -8.92
C ASP A 47 5.66 -8.03 -9.32
N GLY A 48 5.74 -7.12 -8.34
CA GLY A 48 5.78 -5.69 -8.61
C GLY A 48 6.95 -5.23 -9.46
N ILE A 49 8.12 -5.87 -9.25
CA ILE A 49 9.35 -5.58 -10.02
C ILE A 49 9.29 -6.26 -11.38
N THR A 50 8.85 -7.53 -11.42
CA THR A 50 8.96 -8.37 -12.62
C THR A 50 7.84 -8.15 -13.61
N LYS A 51 6.60 -7.98 -13.13
CA LYS A 51 5.41 -7.91 -14.00
C LYS A 51 5.01 -6.49 -14.39
N MET A 52 5.13 -5.52 -13.46
CA MET A 52 4.61 -4.16 -13.69
C MET A 52 5.46 -3.05 -13.01
N PRO A 53 6.79 -2.97 -13.22
CA PRO A 53 7.64 -2.03 -12.50
C PRO A 53 7.25 -0.56 -12.73
N ILE A 54 7.02 -0.19 -13.99
CA ILE A 54 6.67 1.19 -14.37
C ILE A 54 5.32 1.58 -13.77
N LYS A 55 4.34 0.69 -13.77
CA LYS A 55 3.00 0.93 -13.23
C LYS A 55 3.04 1.14 -11.71
N VAL A 56 3.79 0.33 -11.00
CA VAL A 56 4.00 0.46 -9.53
C VAL A 56 4.67 1.78 -9.20
N LEU A 57 5.72 2.16 -9.93
CA LEU A 57 6.41 3.44 -9.75
C LEU A 57 5.49 4.63 -10.00
N LEU A 58 4.75 4.64 -11.13
CA LEU A 58 3.83 5.72 -11.45
C LEU A 58 2.72 5.87 -10.39
N ILE A 59 2.13 4.77 -9.97
CA ILE A 59 1.12 4.80 -8.89
C ILE A 59 1.71 5.37 -7.60
N THR A 60 2.91 4.95 -7.23
CA THR A 60 3.58 5.42 -6.01
C THR A 60 3.91 6.91 -6.08
N ILE A 61 4.47 7.37 -7.20
CA ILE A 61 4.81 8.79 -7.41
C ILE A 61 3.55 9.64 -7.35
N ILE A 62 2.49 9.29 -8.10
CA ILE A 62 1.27 10.08 -8.14
C ILE A 62 0.60 10.10 -6.76
N ARG A 63 0.55 8.95 -6.06
CA ARG A 63 0.03 8.89 -4.69
C ARG A 63 0.81 9.82 -3.75
N SER A 64 2.15 9.83 -3.84
CA SER A 64 3.00 10.68 -3.02
C SER A 64 2.78 12.16 -3.33
N ILE A 65 2.76 12.55 -4.60
CA ILE A 65 2.50 13.94 -5.01
C ILE A 65 1.14 14.40 -4.48
N MET A 66 0.09 13.59 -4.65
CA MET A 66 -1.24 13.91 -4.13
C MET A 66 -1.22 14.11 -2.62
N CYS A 67 -0.55 13.24 -1.87
CA CYS A 67 -0.42 13.39 -0.43
C CYS A 67 0.33 14.67 -0.04
N TYR A 68 1.44 15.00 -0.73
CA TYR A 68 2.21 16.23 -0.46
C TYR A 68 1.42 17.50 -0.80
N VAL A 69 0.74 17.54 -1.94
CA VAL A 69 -0.12 18.68 -2.33
C VAL A 69 -1.19 18.92 -1.28
N PHE A 70 -1.85 17.86 -0.80
CA PHE A 70 -2.86 18.00 0.25
C PHE A 70 -2.26 18.34 1.62
N ALA A 71 -1.02 17.92 1.92
CA ALA A 71 -0.33 18.28 3.15
C ALA A 71 0.01 19.78 3.21
N ILE A 72 0.39 20.37 2.07
CA ILE A 72 0.72 21.79 1.99
C ILE A 72 -0.53 22.67 2.21
N PHE A 73 -1.68 22.24 1.69
CA PHE A 73 -2.89 23.07 1.73
C PHE A 73 -3.66 22.98 3.05
N LEU A 74 -3.72 21.80 3.71
CA LEU A 74 -4.42 21.63 5.00
C LEU A 74 -4.02 20.29 5.65
N ILE A 75 -3.72 20.31 6.95
CA ILE A 75 -3.43 19.09 7.74
C ILE A 75 -4.62 18.12 7.76
N VAL A 76 -5.84 18.63 7.74
CA VAL A 76 -7.08 17.83 7.79
C VAL A 76 -7.37 17.06 6.48
N PRO A 77 -7.23 17.63 5.26
CA PRO A 77 -7.51 16.92 4.02
C PRO A 77 -6.55 15.79 3.67
N ILE A 78 -5.36 15.69 4.27
CA ILE A 78 -4.41 14.61 3.97
C ILE A 78 -4.99 13.22 4.30
N ILE A 79 -5.93 13.14 5.23
CA ILE A 79 -6.63 11.91 5.59
C ILE A 79 -7.42 11.37 4.39
N PHE A 80 -8.02 12.23 3.57
CA PHE A 80 -8.85 11.81 2.44
C PHE A 80 -8.09 11.04 1.36
N PRO A 81 -6.96 11.54 0.80
CA PRO A 81 -6.20 10.78 -0.19
C PRO A 81 -5.59 9.50 0.39
N ILE A 82 -5.19 9.47 1.67
CA ILE A 82 -4.70 8.25 2.30
C ILE A 82 -5.76 7.14 2.20
N TYR A 83 -7.01 7.44 2.55
CA TYR A 83 -8.09 6.45 2.47
C TYR A 83 -8.55 6.19 1.03
N TRP A 84 -8.55 7.19 0.14
CA TRP A 84 -8.93 6.99 -1.26
C TRP A 84 -8.02 6.03 -2.00
N PHE A 85 -6.72 6.06 -1.71
CA PHE A 85 -5.72 5.26 -2.41
C PHE A 85 -5.27 4.02 -1.62
N ARG A 86 -5.93 3.69 -0.51
CA ARG A 86 -5.59 2.53 0.30
C ARG A 86 -5.66 1.21 -0.48
N PRO A 87 -6.73 0.91 -1.23
CA PRO A 87 -6.85 -0.33 -2.00
C PRO A 87 -6.15 -0.30 -3.37
N VAL A 88 -5.43 0.79 -3.72
CA VAL A 88 -4.90 0.99 -5.08
C VAL A 88 -4.00 -0.16 -5.55
N PHE A 89 -3.17 -0.70 -4.67
CA PHE A 89 -2.26 -1.79 -5.02
C PHE A 89 -2.96 -3.14 -5.12
N TYR A 90 -4.01 -3.38 -4.33
CA TYR A 90 -4.85 -4.55 -4.47
C TYR A 90 -5.60 -4.55 -5.81
N ILE A 91 -6.17 -3.40 -6.20
CA ILE A 91 -6.81 -3.23 -7.51
C ILE A 91 -5.80 -3.40 -8.66
N ALA A 92 -4.58 -2.85 -8.51
CA ALA A 92 -3.54 -2.98 -9.52
C ALA A 92 -3.13 -4.45 -9.74
N LYS A 93 -3.15 -5.26 -8.69
CA LYS A 93 -2.91 -6.70 -8.77
C LYS A 93 -4.06 -7.41 -9.48
N ASP A 94 -5.30 -7.15 -9.11
CA ASP A 94 -6.47 -7.81 -9.67
C ASP A 94 -6.70 -7.49 -11.14
N LYS A 95 -6.44 -6.23 -11.52
CA LYS A 95 -6.71 -5.69 -12.86
C LYS A 95 -5.41 -5.30 -13.56
N GLN A 96 -4.51 -6.26 -13.76
CA GLN A 96 -3.15 -6.04 -14.29
C GLN A 96 -3.12 -5.34 -15.66
N GLY A 97 -4.11 -5.58 -16.52
CA GLY A 97 -4.26 -4.93 -17.82
C GLY A 97 -4.75 -3.47 -17.78
N MET A 98 -5.17 -2.96 -16.60
CA MET A 98 -5.76 -1.64 -16.49
C MET A 98 -4.69 -0.55 -16.43
N SER A 99 -4.93 0.60 -17.10
CA SER A 99 -4.06 1.78 -17.01
C SER A 99 -4.02 2.32 -15.57
N PHE A 100 -2.89 2.91 -15.15
CA PHE A 100 -2.69 3.45 -13.81
C PHE A 100 -3.77 4.49 -13.42
N ILE A 101 -4.19 5.36 -14.35
CA ILE A 101 -5.25 6.35 -14.11
C ILE A 101 -6.57 5.66 -13.77
N LYS A 102 -6.91 4.60 -14.48
CA LYS A 102 -8.14 3.83 -14.23
C LYS A 102 -8.09 3.10 -12.90
N VAL A 103 -6.92 2.56 -12.51
CA VAL A 103 -6.72 1.93 -11.20
C VAL A 103 -6.95 2.94 -10.07
N MET A 104 -6.42 4.16 -10.20
CA MET A 104 -6.64 5.21 -9.22
C MET A 104 -8.11 5.64 -9.13
N ALA A 105 -8.77 5.82 -10.28
CA ALA A 105 -10.19 6.16 -10.33
C ALA A 105 -11.06 5.07 -9.70
N GLU A 106 -10.76 3.80 -9.96
CA GLU A 106 -11.44 2.66 -9.37
C GLU A 106 -11.23 2.60 -7.85
N SER A 107 -10.02 2.90 -7.37
CA SER A 107 -9.73 2.99 -5.93
C SER A 107 -10.59 4.06 -5.25
N ILE A 108 -10.70 5.24 -5.84
CA ILE A 108 -11.56 6.33 -5.32
C ILE A 108 -13.02 5.89 -5.31
N LYS A 109 -13.49 5.24 -6.38
CA LYS A 109 -14.86 4.72 -6.49
C LYS A 109 -15.16 3.68 -5.42
N LEU A 110 -14.27 2.70 -5.25
CA LEU A 110 -14.39 1.65 -4.24
C LEU A 110 -14.45 2.21 -2.81
N MET A 111 -13.68 3.26 -2.54
CA MET A 111 -13.62 3.91 -1.23
C MET A 111 -14.77 4.87 -0.97
N LYS A 112 -15.58 5.20 -1.98
CA LYS A 112 -16.78 6.03 -1.80
C LYS A 112 -17.81 5.28 -0.97
N GLY A 113 -18.11 5.77 0.23
CA GLY A 113 -18.97 5.11 1.20
C GLY A 113 -18.27 4.14 2.17
N ASN A 114 -17.07 3.65 1.83
CA ASN A 114 -16.36 2.65 2.63
C ASN A 114 -15.22 3.24 3.50
N LYS A 115 -14.93 4.56 3.40
CA LYS A 115 -13.85 5.22 4.14
C LYS A 115 -13.97 5.07 5.65
N MET A 116 -15.20 5.26 6.17
CA MET A 116 -15.46 5.16 7.60
C MET A 116 -15.34 3.72 8.12
N ALA A 117 -15.69 2.74 7.29
CA ALA A 117 -15.50 1.34 7.64
C ALA A 117 -14.01 0.98 7.71
N TRP A 118 -13.21 1.48 6.77
CA TRP A 118 -11.76 1.32 6.81
C TRP A 118 -11.12 2.04 8.00
N PHE A 119 -11.58 3.27 8.30
CA PHE A 119 -11.13 4.00 9.48
C PHE A 119 -11.44 3.25 10.79
N LYS A 120 -12.63 2.66 10.92
CA LYS A 120 -12.97 1.81 12.07
C LYS A 120 -12.05 0.58 12.18
N LEU A 121 -11.69 -0.02 11.05
CA LEU A 121 -10.73 -1.12 11.01
C LEU A 121 -9.35 -0.67 11.51
N ASP A 122 -8.85 0.49 11.05
CA ASP A 122 -7.59 1.05 11.56
C ASP A 122 -7.65 1.33 13.07
N LEU A 123 -8.79 1.85 13.54
CA LEU A 123 -8.99 2.12 14.97
C LEU A 123 -8.95 0.84 15.80
N SER A 124 -9.44 -0.28 15.27
CA SER A 124 -9.36 -1.57 15.95
C SER A 124 -7.91 -2.07 16.13
N PHE A 125 -6.99 -1.61 15.30
CA PHE A 125 -5.58 -1.95 15.39
C PHE A 125 -4.75 -1.00 16.25
N ILE A 126 -5.35 0.04 16.85
CA ILE A 126 -4.61 1.03 17.65
C ILE A 126 -3.86 0.38 18.82
N GLY A 127 -4.45 -0.65 19.43
CA GLY A 127 -3.81 -1.43 20.48
C GLY A 127 -2.53 -2.13 20.03
N TRP A 128 -2.52 -2.65 18.81
CA TRP A 128 -1.34 -3.26 18.21
C TRP A 128 -0.24 -2.24 17.90
N TYR A 129 -0.60 -1.03 17.46
CA TYR A 129 0.38 0.05 17.26
C TYR A 129 1.03 0.47 18.58
N ILE A 130 0.23 0.60 19.65
CA ILE A 130 0.75 0.91 20.98
C ILE A 130 1.68 -0.22 21.47
N LEU A 131 1.24 -1.47 21.37
CA LEU A 131 2.05 -2.63 21.78
C LEU A 131 3.37 -2.69 21.00
N ASN A 132 3.32 -2.43 19.69
CA ASN A 132 4.50 -2.41 18.84
C ASN A 132 5.49 -1.31 19.26
N THR A 133 4.99 -0.13 19.65
CA THR A 133 5.81 0.98 20.15
C THR A 133 6.46 0.62 21.49
N VAL A 134 5.70 0.04 22.43
CA VAL A 134 6.20 -0.36 23.76
C VAL A 134 7.24 -1.48 23.67
N THR A 135 7.07 -2.41 22.72
CA THR A 135 7.99 -3.53 22.50
C THR A 135 9.15 -3.20 21.56
N LEU A 136 9.39 -1.90 21.25
CA LEU A 136 10.44 -1.46 20.33
C LEU A 136 10.39 -2.18 18.96
N GLY A 137 9.19 -2.52 18.49
CA GLY A 137 8.97 -3.17 17.21
C GLY A 137 8.86 -4.70 17.24
N PHE A 138 9.21 -5.36 18.33
CA PHE A 138 9.15 -6.84 18.41
C PHE A 138 7.74 -7.40 18.19
N ALA A 139 6.71 -6.73 18.71
CA ALA A 139 5.33 -7.13 18.46
C ALA A 139 4.93 -7.02 16.97
N GLY A 140 5.65 -6.22 16.20
CA GLY A 140 5.42 -6.04 14.76
C GLY A 140 5.62 -7.32 13.95
N PHE A 141 6.55 -8.18 14.34
CA PHE A 141 6.75 -9.47 13.65
C PHE A 141 5.49 -10.34 13.64
N TYR A 142 4.67 -10.22 14.67
CA TYR A 142 3.41 -10.96 14.78
C TYR A 142 2.21 -10.13 14.28
N SER A 143 2.13 -8.86 14.67
CA SER A 143 0.97 -8.02 14.38
C SER A 143 0.89 -7.57 12.90
N LEU A 144 2.03 -7.27 12.25
CA LEU A 144 2.03 -6.78 10.87
C LEU A 144 1.44 -7.76 9.85
N PRO A 145 1.80 -9.06 9.86
CA PRO A 145 1.16 -10.03 8.96
C PRO A 145 -0.36 -10.10 9.15
N ILE A 146 -0.82 -10.14 10.40
CA ILE A 146 -2.25 -10.21 10.74
C ILE A 146 -2.98 -8.97 10.21
N MET A 147 -2.46 -7.78 10.51
CA MET A 147 -3.06 -6.53 10.04
C MET A 147 -3.14 -6.47 8.52
N LYS A 148 -2.06 -6.86 7.82
CA LYS A 148 -2.03 -6.86 6.35
C LYS A 148 -3.00 -7.84 5.73
N THR A 149 -3.11 -9.04 6.29
CA THR A 149 -4.08 -10.06 5.85
C THR A 149 -5.51 -9.55 6.05
N THR A 150 -5.81 -8.96 7.23
CA THR A 150 -7.13 -8.38 7.49
C THR A 150 -7.48 -7.22 6.53
N TYR A 151 -6.50 -6.39 6.15
CA TYR A 151 -6.72 -5.35 5.13
C TYR A 151 -7.02 -5.95 3.74
N ALA A 152 -6.36 -7.03 3.38
CA ALA A 152 -6.60 -7.73 2.12
C ALA A 152 -7.99 -8.37 2.09
N GLU A 153 -8.39 -9.05 3.16
CA GLU A 153 -9.74 -9.62 3.32
C GLU A 153 -10.83 -8.53 3.29
N PHE A 154 -10.56 -7.40 3.96
CA PHE A 154 -11.49 -6.28 3.95
C PHE A 154 -11.62 -5.67 2.54
N TYR A 155 -10.53 -5.59 1.78
CA TYR A 155 -10.59 -5.18 0.38
C TYR A 155 -11.50 -6.12 -0.44
N ASP A 156 -11.35 -7.44 -0.31
CA ASP A 156 -12.19 -8.40 -1.02
C ASP A 156 -13.66 -8.30 -0.60
N PHE A 157 -13.93 -8.06 0.68
CA PHE A 157 -15.28 -7.83 1.18
C PHE A 157 -15.95 -6.60 0.54
N ILE A 158 -15.27 -5.44 0.51
CA ILE A 158 -15.84 -4.21 -0.08
C ILE A 158 -15.95 -4.30 -1.60
N LYS A 159 -15.06 -5.05 -2.25
CA LYS A 159 -15.13 -5.32 -3.69
C LYS A 159 -16.37 -6.16 -4.01
N GLY A 160 -16.57 -7.28 -3.33
CA GLY A 160 -17.75 -8.12 -3.51
C GLY A 160 -19.06 -7.40 -3.25
N LYS A 161 -19.09 -6.53 -2.24
CA LYS A 161 -20.27 -5.68 -1.96
C LYS A 161 -20.60 -4.73 -3.12
N ASN A 162 -19.59 -4.14 -3.78
CA ASN A 162 -19.81 -3.21 -4.90
C ASN A 162 -20.14 -3.91 -6.22
N GLU A 163 -19.84 -5.21 -6.36
CA GLU A 163 -20.21 -6.01 -7.52
C GLU A 163 -21.65 -6.53 -7.45
N MET A 164 -22.29 -6.48 -6.27
CA MET A 164 -23.68 -6.89 -6.05
C MET A 164 -24.72 -5.79 -6.29
N PHE A 165 -24.30 -4.54 -6.47
CA PHE A 165 -25.13 -3.36 -6.72
C PHE A 165 -24.71 -2.65 -8.01
#